data_8f8ad993006c1f9f5ff676e295d40596
#
_entry.id   8f8ad993006c1f9f5ff676e295d40596
#
_cell.length_a   1.000
_cell.length_b   1.000
_cell.length_c   1.000
_cell.angle_alpha   90.00
_cell.angle_beta   90.00
_cell.angle_gamma   90.00
#
_symmetry.space_group_name_H-M   'P 1'
#
loop_
_entity.id
_entity.type
_entity.pdbx_description
1 polymer ?
#
loop_
_entity_poly.entity_id
_entity_poly.type
_entity_poly.pdbx_seq_one_letter_code
_entity_poly.pdbx_strand_id
1 'polypeptide(L)'
;MMRLTLRALAALAAAALATAPVAAQDKVKIGYAISKTGPNAGGATITQIPNYEMWVKEVNDKGGLMIGGKRVPIEVMEYDDRSNSEEAVRAVERLVTQDKVDLLFPPWGTGLNLAVGPVFNKYGYPQLTFSAVTDRAPELAKRWPNSFWMLGTSKQYIDGLVGLLTKLRTDGKIGPNIAMISIADGFGIDLSQAARKGFTDAGFKLAYDKSYPIGTQDLSPLIGEAQRSGADTFVAFSYPPDTMALTEQSKVASYAPKVMFLGVGVGFPMYTQRFGANAEGIMSLGGWSKDNASTAAYAKKHEEMFKRGPDRWGSQIGYASLQMLEQAIERVGKIDRPAIIKELQTGTFDTVLGKVKLVDNQMQDHCCPAILPRV
;
A
#
# COMPACT_ATOMS: atom_id res chain seq x y z
N MET A 1 57.28 40.66 -22.01
CA MET A 1 56.41 39.78 -22.82
C MET A 1 56.21 38.36 -22.27
N MET A 2 57.15 37.83 -21.45
CA MET A 2 57.08 36.42 -20.93
C MET A 2 56.04 36.18 -19.80
N ARG A 3 55.56 37.21 -19.11
CA ARG A 3 54.58 37.07 -18.00
C ARG A 3 53.10 37.07 -18.44
N LEU A 4 52.79 37.53 -19.64
CA LEU A 4 51.42 37.49 -20.20
C LEU A 4 51.06 36.13 -20.79
N THR A 5 52.02 35.40 -21.36
CA THR A 5 51.81 34.09 -21.95
C THR A 5 51.53 32.98 -20.93
N LEU A 6 52.10 33.08 -19.71
CA LEU A 6 51.83 32.09 -18.64
C LEU A 6 50.40 32.22 -18.04
N ARG A 7 49.84 33.43 -18.00
CA ARG A 7 48.48 33.65 -17.52
C ARG A 7 47.39 33.16 -18.49
N ALA A 8 47.67 33.25 -19.78
CA ALA A 8 46.76 32.75 -20.83
C ALA A 8 46.68 31.20 -20.85
N LEU A 9 47.82 30.53 -20.63
CA LEU A 9 47.83 29.05 -20.55
C LEU A 9 47.17 28.50 -19.30
N ALA A 10 47.30 29.23 -18.15
CA ALA A 10 46.63 28.83 -16.91
C ALA A 10 45.09 29.00 -16.98
N ALA A 11 44.60 30.01 -17.70
CA ALA A 11 43.17 30.23 -17.93
C ALA A 11 42.55 29.20 -18.90
N LEU A 12 43.26 28.72 -19.88
CA LEU A 12 42.80 27.62 -20.79
C LEU A 12 42.80 26.25 -20.07
N ALA A 13 43.77 26.00 -19.17
CA ALA A 13 43.78 24.74 -18.40
C ALA A 13 42.65 24.68 -17.33
N ALA A 14 42.25 25.82 -16.78
CA ALA A 14 41.12 25.88 -15.83
C ALA A 14 39.75 25.71 -16.52
N ALA A 15 39.61 26.12 -17.79
CA ALA A 15 38.40 25.94 -18.57
C ALA A 15 38.19 24.49 -19.06
N ALA A 16 39.27 23.71 -19.23
CA ALA A 16 39.21 22.31 -19.65
C ALA A 16 38.84 21.31 -18.54
N LEU A 17 38.88 21.74 -17.27
CA LEU A 17 38.50 20.90 -16.10
C LEU A 17 37.02 20.96 -15.76
N ALA A 18 36.22 21.80 -16.44
CA ALA A 18 34.81 22.02 -16.10
C ALA A 18 33.81 21.15 -16.87
N THR A 19 34.26 20.26 -17.75
CA THR A 19 33.39 19.34 -18.51
C THR A 19 33.84 17.89 -18.38
N ALA A 20 33.94 17.41 -17.12
CA ALA A 20 33.91 15.96 -16.95
C ALA A 20 32.50 15.53 -17.40
N PRO A 21 32.33 14.64 -18.36
CA PRO A 21 31.03 14.10 -18.68
C PRO A 21 30.53 13.43 -17.42
N VAL A 22 29.38 13.88 -16.89
CA VAL A 22 28.63 13.10 -15.92
C VAL A 22 28.44 11.74 -16.57
N ALA A 23 29.07 10.71 -16.04
CA ALA A 23 28.94 9.36 -16.56
C ALA A 23 27.43 9.10 -16.71
N ALA A 24 27.00 8.89 -17.95
CA ALA A 24 25.60 8.61 -18.23
C ALA A 24 25.24 7.35 -17.40
N GLN A 25 24.23 7.47 -16.56
CA GLN A 25 23.77 6.34 -15.76
C GLN A 25 23.24 5.28 -16.73
N ASP A 26 23.91 4.13 -16.79
CA ASP A 26 23.53 3.07 -17.73
C ASP A 26 22.23 2.37 -17.34
N LYS A 27 21.88 2.38 -16.04
CA LYS A 27 20.66 1.79 -15.48
C LYS A 27 20.20 2.56 -14.24
N VAL A 28 18.90 2.60 -14.02
CA VAL A 28 18.29 3.03 -12.74
C VAL A 28 18.10 1.81 -11.85
N LYS A 29 18.76 1.78 -10.70
CA LYS A 29 18.61 0.71 -9.71
C LYS A 29 17.44 1.01 -8.79
N ILE A 30 16.46 0.11 -8.78
CA ILE A 30 15.32 0.17 -7.86
C ILE A 30 15.43 -0.98 -6.86
N GLY A 31 15.36 -0.67 -5.57
CA GLY A 31 15.40 -1.67 -4.51
C GLY A 31 14.10 -1.77 -3.74
N TYR A 32 13.77 -2.97 -3.29
CA TYR A 32 12.71 -3.16 -2.31
C TYR A 32 12.92 -4.40 -1.45
N ALA A 33 12.50 -4.29 -0.18
CA ALA A 33 12.29 -5.42 0.70
C ALA A 33 10.78 -5.72 0.71
N ILE A 34 10.39 -6.97 0.45
CA ILE A 34 8.99 -7.35 0.30
C ILE A 34 8.75 -8.75 0.87
N SER A 35 7.60 -8.96 1.50
CA SER A 35 7.27 -10.25 2.12
C SER A 35 7.00 -11.32 1.06
N LYS A 36 8.01 -12.13 0.75
CA LYS A 36 7.87 -13.36 -0.06
C LYS A 36 7.47 -14.55 0.80
N THR A 37 7.84 -14.51 2.06
CA THR A 37 7.52 -15.53 3.07
C THR A 37 6.90 -14.91 4.32
N GLY A 38 6.29 -15.74 5.16
CA GLY A 38 5.63 -15.31 6.39
C GLY A 38 4.19 -14.79 6.20
N PRO A 39 3.57 -14.27 7.27
CA PRO A 39 2.14 -13.92 7.29
C PRO A 39 1.70 -12.87 6.27
N ASN A 40 2.58 -11.94 5.90
CA ASN A 40 2.27 -10.87 4.94
C ASN A 40 2.42 -11.31 3.48
N ALA A 41 3.01 -12.48 3.21
CA ALA A 41 3.29 -12.95 1.86
C ALA A 41 2.02 -13.02 0.99
N GLY A 42 0.89 -13.44 1.57
CA GLY A 42 -0.39 -13.49 0.86
C GLY A 42 -0.85 -12.13 0.34
N GLY A 43 -0.62 -11.06 1.11
CA GLY A 43 -0.92 -9.70 0.67
C GLY A 43 0.09 -9.18 -0.36
N ALA A 44 1.38 -9.32 -0.05
CA ALA A 44 2.45 -8.81 -0.90
C ALA A 44 2.41 -9.42 -2.32
N THR A 45 2.22 -10.73 -2.43
CA THR A 45 2.19 -11.45 -3.72
C THR A 45 0.96 -11.18 -4.57
N ILE A 46 -0.12 -10.69 -3.98
CA ILE A 46 -1.35 -10.35 -4.73
C ILE A 46 -1.42 -8.86 -5.04
N THR A 47 -1.15 -8.01 -4.04
CA THR A 47 -1.35 -6.56 -4.16
C THR A 47 -0.13 -5.84 -4.72
N GLN A 48 1.09 -6.18 -4.29
CA GLN A 48 2.24 -5.30 -4.44
C GLN A 48 3.23 -5.78 -5.49
N ILE A 49 3.73 -7.00 -5.37
CA ILE A 49 4.71 -7.58 -6.28
C ILE A 49 4.25 -7.50 -7.75
N PRO A 50 3.00 -7.90 -8.10
CA PRO A 50 2.56 -7.84 -9.48
C PRO A 50 2.56 -6.42 -10.05
N ASN A 51 2.25 -5.41 -9.26
CA ASN A 51 2.28 -4.03 -9.71
C ASN A 51 3.71 -3.52 -9.93
N TYR A 52 4.67 -3.92 -9.09
CA TYR A 52 6.08 -3.62 -9.29
C TYR A 52 6.61 -4.25 -10.56
N GLU A 53 6.37 -5.54 -10.75
CA GLU A 53 6.80 -6.30 -11.93
C GLU A 53 6.17 -5.76 -13.22
N MET A 54 4.86 -5.49 -13.21
CA MET A 54 4.14 -4.98 -14.39
C MET A 54 4.67 -3.59 -14.78
N TRP A 55 4.81 -2.67 -13.84
CA TRP A 55 5.31 -1.34 -14.10
C TRP A 55 6.76 -1.36 -14.59
N VAL A 56 7.64 -2.11 -13.93
CA VAL A 56 9.05 -2.28 -14.36
C VAL A 56 9.12 -2.82 -15.76
N LYS A 57 8.33 -3.85 -16.08
CA LYS A 57 8.27 -4.41 -17.42
C LYS A 57 7.81 -3.38 -18.45
N GLU A 58 6.71 -2.69 -18.20
CA GLU A 58 6.16 -1.68 -19.13
C GLU A 58 7.13 -0.52 -19.38
N VAL A 59 7.83 -0.07 -18.35
CA VAL A 59 8.85 0.98 -18.45
C VAL A 59 10.04 0.47 -19.25
N ASN A 60 10.54 -0.73 -18.99
CA ASN A 60 11.67 -1.31 -19.71
C ASN A 60 11.32 -1.68 -21.15
N ASP A 61 10.10 -2.11 -21.45
CA ASP A 61 9.65 -2.35 -22.84
C ASP A 61 9.68 -1.05 -23.69
N LYS A 62 9.55 0.12 -23.05
CA LYS A 62 9.73 1.44 -23.69
C LYS A 62 11.20 1.89 -23.77
N GLY A 63 12.13 1.06 -23.27
CA GLY A 63 13.57 1.35 -23.19
C GLY A 63 14.02 1.93 -21.85
N GLY A 64 13.13 2.06 -20.85
CA GLY A 64 13.44 2.56 -19.50
C GLY A 64 12.77 3.89 -19.16
N LEU A 65 13.12 4.43 -18.01
CA LEU A 65 12.67 5.75 -17.53
C LEU A 65 13.22 6.87 -18.41
N MET A 66 12.42 7.88 -18.67
CA MET A 66 12.84 9.06 -19.43
C MET A 66 13.61 10.01 -18.49
N ILE A 67 14.91 10.11 -18.69
CA ILE A 67 15.81 10.91 -17.86
C ILE A 67 16.65 11.82 -18.76
N GLY A 68 16.47 13.12 -18.68
CA GLY A 68 17.22 14.09 -19.47
C GLY A 68 17.08 13.87 -20.99
N GLY A 69 15.91 13.43 -21.45
CA GLY A 69 15.63 13.15 -22.85
C GLY A 69 16.15 11.79 -23.35
N LYS A 70 16.65 10.94 -22.46
CA LYS A 70 17.13 9.58 -22.79
C LYS A 70 16.35 8.53 -22.00
N ARG A 71 16.13 7.38 -22.62
CA ARG A 71 15.57 6.20 -21.94
C ARG A 71 16.70 5.46 -21.21
N VAL A 72 16.49 5.22 -19.92
CA VAL A 72 17.44 4.52 -19.03
C VAL A 72 16.75 3.30 -18.42
N PRO A 73 17.21 2.07 -18.72
CA PRO A 73 16.58 0.85 -18.22
C PRO A 73 16.60 0.75 -16.71
N ILE A 74 15.58 0.08 -16.15
CA ILE A 74 15.48 -0.23 -14.73
C ILE A 74 16.14 -1.59 -14.46
N GLU A 75 16.96 -1.64 -13.40
CA GLU A 75 17.45 -2.85 -12.77
C GLU A 75 16.84 -2.98 -11.37
N VAL A 76 16.31 -4.16 -11.03
CA VAL A 76 15.61 -4.40 -9.76
C VAL A 76 16.50 -5.20 -8.83
N MET A 77 16.55 -4.79 -7.55
CA MET A 77 17.18 -5.48 -6.43
C MET A 77 16.15 -5.76 -5.36
N GLU A 78 15.96 -7.03 -5.00
CA GLU A 78 14.85 -7.48 -4.19
C GLU A 78 15.32 -8.38 -3.04
N TYR A 79 14.80 -8.13 -1.84
CA TYR A 79 15.03 -8.96 -0.66
C TYR A 79 13.70 -9.41 -0.03
N ASP A 80 13.69 -10.62 0.52
CA ASP A 80 12.58 -11.11 1.34
C ASP A 80 12.69 -10.52 2.75
N ASP A 81 11.70 -9.75 3.18
CA ASP A 81 11.62 -9.22 4.55
C ASP A 81 11.05 -10.22 5.55
N ARG A 82 10.63 -11.40 5.08
CA ARG A 82 10.06 -12.50 5.87
C ARG A 82 8.89 -12.10 6.76
N SER A 83 8.19 -11.02 6.38
CA SER A 83 7.10 -10.43 7.18
C SER A 83 7.57 -9.94 8.56
N ASN A 84 8.84 -9.57 8.69
CA ASN A 84 9.46 -9.16 9.94
C ASN A 84 10.02 -7.74 9.84
N SER A 85 9.68 -6.89 10.82
CA SER A 85 10.07 -5.47 10.80
C SER A 85 11.57 -5.25 10.87
N GLU A 86 12.30 -6.05 11.64
CA GLU A 86 13.76 -5.92 11.75
C GLU A 86 14.45 -6.37 10.47
N GLU A 87 13.96 -7.46 9.83
CA GLU A 87 14.49 -7.91 8.54
C GLU A 87 14.20 -6.86 7.45
N ALA A 88 12.99 -6.28 7.43
CA ALA A 88 12.64 -5.22 6.49
C ALA A 88 13.59 -4.02 6.62
N VAL A 89 13.84 -3.56 7.85
CA VAL A 89 14.78 -2.46 8.12
C VAL A 89 16.19 -2.80 7.66
N ARG A 90 16.70 -4.00 8.02
CA ARG A 90 18.05 -4.46 7.60
C ARG A 90 18.17 -4.55 6.08
N ALA A 91 17.16 -5.10 5.41
CA ALA A 91 17.15 -5.24 3.96
C ALA A 91 17.12 -3.88 3.26
N VAL A 92 16.30 -2.93 3.73
CA VAL A 92 16.24 -1.57 3.19
C VAL A 92 17.56 -0.82 3.44
N GLU A 93 18.16 -0.92 4.63
CA GLU A 93 19.49 -0.33 4.88
C GLU A 93 20.57 -0.90 3.97
N ARG A 94 20.54 -2.23 3.71
CA ARG A 94 21.45 -2.87 2.78
C ARG A 94 21.28 -2.34 1.35
N LEU A 95 20.05 -2.24 0.86
CA LEU A 95 19.73 -1.67 -0.46
C LEU A 95 20.33 -0.28 -0.63
N VAL A 96 20.27 0.55 0.43
CA VAL A 96 20.82 1.91 0.42
C VAL A 96 22.34 1.93 0.51
N THR A 97 22.92 1.21 1.48
CA THR A 97 24.32 1.39 1.87
C THR A 97 25.29 0.52 1.08
N GLN A 98 24.86 -0.69 0.70
CA GLN A 98 25.68 -1.66 -0.01
C GLN A 98 25.36 -1.70 -1.51
N ASP A 99 24.07 -1.86 -1.85
CA ASP A 99 23.64 -2.00 -3.24
C ASP A 99 23.51 -0.64 -3.93
N LYS A 100 23.41 0.46 -3.14
CA LYS A 100 23.36 1.86 -3.61
C LYS A 100 22.28 2.08 -4.64
N VAL A 101 21.07 1.65 -4.31
CA VAL A 101 19.93 1.82 -5.21
C VAL A 101 19.56 3.31 -5.35
N ASP A 102 19.07 3.68 -6.51
CA ASP A 102 18.66 5.04 -6.84
C ASP A 102 17.30 5.37 -6.22
N LEU A 103 16.38 4.40 -6.26
CA LEU A 103 15.01 4.49 -5.75
C LEU A 103 14.71 3.29 -4.86
N LEU A 104 13.85 3.52 -3.88
CA LEU A 104 13.32 2.48 -2.99
C LEU A 104 11.81 2.38 -3.15
N PHE A 105 11.30 1.14 -3.18
CA PHE A 105 9.88 0.88 -3.06
C PHE A 105 9.55 0.35 -1.66
N PRO A 106 8.37 0.71 -1.12
CA PRO A 106 7.99 0.33 0.23
C PRO A 106 7.61 -1.15 0.35
N PRO A 107 7.67 -1.74 1.57
CA PRO A 107 7.15 -3.08 1.85
C PRO A 107 5.63 -3.13 1.88
N TRP A 108 5.05 -4.33 2.01
CA TRP A 108 3.62 -4.52 2.15
C TRP A 108 3.18 -4.48 3.63
N GLY A 109 2.05 -3.79 3.90
CA GLY A 109 1.39 -3.75 5.21
C GLY A 109 1.80 -2.56 6.07
N THR A 110 0.90 -2.13 6.95
CA THR A 110 1.07 -0.93 7.78
C THR A 110 2.27 -1.04 8.70
N GLY A 111 2.41 -2.16 9.41
CA GLY A 111 3.50 -2.37 10.36
C GLY A 111 4.89 -2.25 9.73
N LEU A 112 5.11 -2.88 8.56
CA LEU A 112 6.39 -2.83 7.86
C LEU A 112 6.67 -1.45 7.28
N ASN A 113 5.66 -0.76 6.72
CA ASN A 113 5.82 0.61 6.24
C ASN A 113 6.23 1.58 7.35
N LEU A 114 5.64 1.44 8.54
CA LEU A 114 6.00 2.23 9.71
C LEU A 114 7.42 1.92 10.18
N ALA A 115 7.84 0.66 10.14
CA ALA A 115 9.18 0.23 10.55
C ALA A 115 10.28 0.79 9.65
N VAL A 116 10.09 0.79 8.32
CA VAL A 116 11.10 1.28 7.38
C VAL A 116 11.04 2.80 7.16
N GLY A 117 9.97 3.48 7.53
CA GLY A 117 9.78 4.92 7.35
C GLY A 117 10.96 5.77 7.83
N PRO A 118 11.53 5.53 9.03
CA PRO A 118 12.74 6.23 9.49
C PRO A 118 13.94 6.07 8.55
N VAL A 119 14.10 4.91 7.92
CA VAL A 119 15.22 4.64 6.98
C VAL A 119 15.01 5.41 5.68
N PHE A 120 13.80 5.35 5.10
CA PHE A 120 13.44 6.16 3.93
C PHE A 120 13.69 7.65 4.18
N ASN A 121 13.24 8.15 5.34
CA ASN A 121 13.43 9.56 5.71
C ASN A 121 14.90 9.91 5.91
N LYS A 122 15.66 9.10 6.65
CA LYS A 122 17.09 9.30 6.92
C LYS A 122 17.91 9.48 5.64
N TYR A 123 17.61 8.67 4.62
CA TYR A 123 18.35 8.66 3.37
C TYR A 123 17.65 9.44 2.23
N GLY A 124 16.53 10.11 2.51
CA GLY A 124 15.84 11.00 1.58
C GLY A 124 15.18 10.28 0.39
N TYR A 125 14.70 9.05 0.56
CA TYR A 125 13.95 8.35 -0.47
C TYR A 125 12.45 8.65 -0.38
N PRO A 126 11.75 8.88 -1.51
CA PRO A 126 10.29 8.97 -1.49
C PRO A 126 9.69 7.61 -1.10
N GLN A 127 8.80 7.60 -0.11
CA GLN A 127 8.08 6.42 0.36
C GLN A 127 6.60 6.54 -0.02
N LEU A 128 6.17 5.89 -1.11
CA LEU A 128 4.77 5.89 -1.55
C LEU A 128 4.04 4.69 -0.93
N THR A 129 3.42 4.88 0.24
CA THR A 129 2.81 3.81 1.02
C THR A 129 1.40 3.47 0.52
N PHE A 130 1.26 2.57 -0.42
CA PHE A 130 -0.04 2.15 -0.97
C PHE A 130 -0.58 0.83 -0.39
N SER A 131 0.01 0.36 0.70
CA SER A 131 -0.46 -0.80 1.47
C SER A 131 -0.47 -0.53 2.98
N ALA A 132 -0.47 0.75 3.38
CA ALA A 132 -0.51 1.16 4.77
C ALA A 132 -1.72 2.06 5.04
N VAL A 133 -2.42 1.78 6.15
CA VAL A 133 -3.57 2.56 6.64
C VAL A 133 -3.29 2.95 8.09
N THR A 134 -3.31 4.24 8.38
CA THR A 134 -3.06 4.76 9.74
C THR A 134 -3.63 6.16 9.93
N ASP A 135 -4.19 6.45 11.10
CA ASP A 135 -4.61 7.80 11.48
C ASP A 135 -3.42 8.74 11.78
N ARG A 136 -2.24 8.15 11.90
CA ARG A 136 -0.98 8.89 12.10
C ARG A 136 -0.42 9.48 10.81
N ALA A 137 -1.00 9.18 9.65
CA ALA A 137 -0.52 9.65 8.35
C ALA A 137 -0.27 11.17 8.31
N PRO A 138 -1.16 12.06 8.80
CA PRO A 138 -0.91 13.50 8.81
C PRO A 138 0.26 13.93 9.70
N GLU A 139 0.47 13.26 10.83
CA GLU A 139 1.62 13.51 11.73
C GLU A 139 2.91 13.00 11.10
N LEU A 140 2.86 11.78 10.56
CA LEU A 140 4.00 11.13 9.94
C LEU A 140 4.46 11.85 8.68
N ALA A 141 3.55 12.39 7.87
CA ALA A 141 3.89 13.23 6.71
C ALA A 141 4.62 14.52 7.11
N LYS A 142 4.34 15.08 8.29
CA LYS A 142 5.11 16.21 8.84
C LYS A 142 6.48 15.77 9.36
N ARG A 143 6.55 14.65 10.04
CA ARG A 143 7.78 14.08 10.61
C ARG A 143 8.71 13.51 9.54
N TRP A 144 8.14 12.89 8.51
CA TRP A 144 8.82 12.30 7.36
C TRP A 144 8.27 12.91 6.06
N PRO A 145 8.74 14.11 5.68
CA PRO A 145 8.16 14.87 4.57
C PRO A 145 8.32 14.20 3.19
N ASN A 146 9.10 13.14 3.12
CA ASN A 146 9.25 12.27 1.95
C ASN A 146 8.33 11.04 1.96
N SER A 147 7.45 10.88 2.96
CA SER A 147 6.44 9.82 2.99
C SER A 147 5.11 10.30 2.41
N PHE A 148 4.50 9.45 1.59
CA PHE A 148 3.24 9.69 0.88
C PHE A 148 2.25 8.57 1.19
N TRP A 149 1.05 8.93 1.66
CA TRP A 149 0.06 7.99 2.19
C TRP A 149 -1.09 7.85 1.20
N MET A 150 -1.15 6.71 0.52
CA MET A 150 -1.98 6.53 -0.67
C MET A 150 -3.32 5.83 -0.38
N LEU A 151 -3.46 5.14 0.78
CA LEU A 151 -4.68 4.41 1.13
C LEU A 151 -5.61 5.17 2.09
N GLY A 152 -5.23 6.37 2.55
CA GLY A 152 -6.03 7.12 3.52
C GLY A 152 -5.84 6.68 4.97
N THR A 153 -6.73 7.14 5.84
CA THR A 153 -6.66 6.96 7.28
C THR A 153 -7.59 5.86 7.79
N SER A 154 -7.27 5.29 8.95
CA SER A 154 -8.14 4.32 9.64
C SER A 154 -9.52 4.92 9.92
N LYS A 155 -9.57 6.20 10.28
CA LYS A 155 -10.83 6.91 10.50
C LYS A 155 -11.71 6.91 9.26
N GLN A 156 -11.17 7.19 8.07
CA GLN A 156 -11.95 7.20 6.81
C GLN A 156 -12.57 5.83 6.53
N TYR A 157 -11.79 4.74 6.74
CA TYR A 157 -12.30 3.38 6.60
C TYR A 157 -13.43 3.08 7.60
N ILE A 158 -13.25 3.47 8.85
CA ILE A 158 -14.24 3.24 9.90
C ILE A 158 -15.49 4.08 9.73
N ASP A 159 -15.37 5.34 9.31
CA ASP A 159 -16.53 6.20 9.02
C ASP A 159 -17.46 5.54 7.97
N GLY A 160 -16.89 4.96 6.92
CA GLY A 160 -17.66 4.22 5.92
C GLY A 160 -18.35 2.97 6.49
N LEU A 161 -17.65 2.18 7.31
CA LEU A 161 -18.22 1.01 7.97
C LEU A 161 -19.33 1.41 8.95
N VAL A 162 -19.11 2.42 9.78
CA VAL A 162 -20.10 2.97 10.72
C VAL A 162 -21.34 3.45 9.99
N GLY A 163 -21.17 4.17 8.88
CA GLY A 163 -22.30 4.64 8.05
C GLY A 163 -23.16 3.48 7.55
N LEU A 164 -22.54 2.41 7.04
CA LEU A 164 -23.26 1.20 6.61
C LEU A 164 -23.98 0.52 7.77
N LEU A 165 -23.29 0.25 8.88
CA LEU A 165 -23.88 -0.43 10.03
C LEU A 165 -25.03 0.39 10.64
N THR A 166 -24.88 1.73 10.68
CA THR A 166 -25.96 2.63 11.14
C THR A 166 -27.19 2.51 10.25
N LYS A 167 -27.00 2.48 8.92
CA LYS A 167 -28.12 2.28 8.00
C LYS A 167 -28.79 0.92 8.21
N LEU A 168 -28.03 -0.16 8.32
CA LEU A 168 -28.55 -1.50 8.55
C LEU A 168 -29.34 -1.58 9.88
N ARG A 169 -28.88 -0.90 10.93
CA ARG A 169 -29.57 -0.83 12.21
C ARG A 169 -30.87 -0.01 12.09
N THR A 170 -30.84 1.11 11.41
CA THR A 170 -32.04 1.94 11.15
C THR A 170 -33.09 1.16 10.37
N ASP A 171 -32.66 0.36 9.41
CA ASP A 171 -33.51 -0.53 8.61
C ASP A 171 -34.00 -1.78 9.40
N GLY A 172 -33.66 -1.90 10.70
CA GLY A 172 -34.05 -3.00 11.58
C GLY A 172 -33.37 -4.34 11.24
N LYS A 173 -32.30 -4.34 10.42
CA LYS A 173 -31.61 -5.55 9.97
C LYS A 173 -30.62 -6.10 10.98
N ILE A 174 -30.02 -5.24 11.80
CA ILE A 174 -29.06 -5.59 12.85
C ILE A 174 -29.41 -4.88 14.16
N GLY A 175 -28.93 -5.43 15.27
CA GLY A 175 -28.98 -4.82 16.59
C GLY A 175 -27.79 -3.88 16.86
N PRO A 176 -27.65 -3.42 18.10
CA PRO A 176 -26.58 -2.50 18.47
C PRO A 176 -25.24 -3.19 18.82
N ASN A 177 -25.22 -4.52 18.95
CA ASN A 177 -24.08 -5.25 19.50
C ASN A 177 -23.13 -5.70 18.40
N ILE A 178 -21.86 -5.39 18.57
CA ILE A 178 -20.76 -5.74 17.65
C ILE A 178 -19.76 -6.63 18.40
N ALA A 179 -19.34 -7.74 17.77
CA ALA A 179 -18.16 -8.48 18.15
C ALA A 179 -17.02 -8.04 17.20
N MET A 180 -15.89 -7.61 17.76
CA MET A 180 -14.73 -7.14 17.00
C MET A 180 -13.49 -7.93 17.38
N ILE A 181 -12.71 -8.32 16.36
CA ILE A 181 -11.34 -8.81 16.55
C ILE A 181 -10.38 -8.05 15.64
N SER A 182 -9.11 -7.98 16.03
CA SER A 182 -8.09 -7.27 15.23
C SER A 182 -6.73 -7.95 15.35
N ILE A 183 -6.01 -8.01 14.24
CA ILE A 183 -4.61 -8.44 14.24
C ILE A 183 -3.75 -7.44 15.04
N ALA A 184 -2.82 -7.95 15.85
CA ALA A 184 -1.97 -7.12 16.71
C ALA A 184 -0.74 -6.60 15.95
N ASP A 185 -1.00 -5.76 14.93
CA ASP A 185 0.02 -5.00 14.22
C ASP A 185 -0.45 -3.56 13.99
N GLY A 186 0.36 -2.74 13.28
CA GLY A 186 0.01 -1.33 13.03
C GLY A 186 -1.36 -1.14 12.34
N PHE A 187 -1.76 -2.04 11.44
CA PHE A 187 -3.04 -2.01 10.75
C PHE A 187 -4.22 -2.28 11.72
N GLY A 188 -4.16 -3.41 12.42
CA GLY A 188 -5.22 -3.81 13.33
C GLY A 188 -5.36 -2.90 14.54
N ILE A 189 -4.23 -2.39 15.09
CA ILE A 189 -4.21 -1.45 16.20
C ILE A 189 -4.91 -0.14 15.82
N ASP A 190 -4.51 0.49 14.72
CA ASP A 190 -5.05 1.79 14.31
C ASP A 190 -6.52 1.68 13.91
N LEU A 191 -6.92 0.64 13.15
CA LEU A 191 -8.32 0.42 12.79
C LEU A 191 -9.20 0.11 14.00
N SER A 192 -8.74 -0.75 14.94
CA SER A 192 -9.53 -1.07 16.12
C SER A 192 -9.69 0.14 17.07
N GLN A 193 -8.67 0.99 17.16
CA GLN A 193 -8.76 2.24 17.92
C GLN A 193 -9.80 3.19 17.31
N ALA A 194 -9.76 3.42 16.02
CA ALA A 194 -10.74 4.22 15.29
C ALA A 194 -12.16 3.62 15.41
N ALA A 195 -12.27 2.28 15.31
CA ALA A 195 -13.53 1.55 15.39
C ALA A 195 -14.18 1.65 16.77
N ARG A 196 -13.40 1.52 17.87
CA ARG A 196 -13.92 1.70 19.24
C ARG A 196 -14.59 3.05 19.40
N LYS A 197 -13.94 4.11 18.91
CA LYS A 197 -14.51 5.47 18.94
C LYS A 197 -15.72 5.58 18.02
N GLY A 198 -15.60 5.21 16.75
CA GLY A 198 -16.64 5.36 15.74
C GLY A 198 -17.91 4.59 16.08
N PHE A 199 -17.79 3.34 16.55
CA PHE A 199 -18.94 2.54 17.00
C PHE A 199 -19.61 3.12 18.22
N THR A 200 -18.84 3.56 19.22
CA THR A 200 -19.39 4.18 20.43
C THR A 200 -20.13 5.48 20.11
N ASP A 201 -19.52 6.36 19.31
CA ASP A 201 -20.13 7.63 18.90
C ASP A 201 -21.45 7.42 18.13
N ALA A 202 -21.54 6.32 17.36
CA ALA A 202 -22.74 5.92 16.63
C ALA A 202 -23.75 5.12 17.47
N GLY A 203 -23.51 4.92 18.77
CA GLY A 203 -24.40 4.22 19.69
C GLY A 203 -24.42 2.71 19.54
N PHE A 204 -23.36 2.12 18.97
CA PHE A 204 -23.12 0.67 19.01
C PHE A 204 -22.40 0.28 20.31
N LYS A 205 -22.51 -0.99 20.67
CA LYS A 205 -21.87 -1.59 21.84
C LYS A 205 -20.91 -2.69 21.38
N LEU A 206 -19.66 -2.61 21.80
CA LEU A 206 -18.72 -3.71 21.62
C LEU A 206 -19.01 -4.78 22.69
N ALA A 207 -19.77 -5.80 22.29
CA ALA A 207 -20.08 -6.96 23.14
C ALA A 207 -18.87 -7.90 23.27
N TYR A 208 -17.96 -7.85 22.31
CA TYR A 208 -16.69 -8.56 22.31
C TYR A 208 -15.63 -7.70 21.57
N ASP A 209 -14.43 -7.62 22.15
CA ASP A 209 -13.32 -6.85 21.57
C ASP A 209 -11.99 -7.49 21.98
N LYS A 210 -11.29 -8.11 21.04
CA LYS A 210 -10.01 -8.78 21.26
C LYS A 210 -9.04 -8.59 20.11
N SER A 211 -7.76 -8.55 20.43
CA SER A 211 -6.68 -8.65 19.44
C SER A 211 -6.02 -10.02 19.49
N TYR A 212 -5.38 -10.40 18.38
CA TYR A 212 -4.64 -11.65 18.23
C TYR A 212 -3.29 -11.41 17.53
N PRO A 213 -2.24 -12.19 17.88
CA PRO A 213 -0.92 -12.03 17.26
C PRO A 213 -0.92 -12.31 15.76
N ILE A 214 -0.05 -11.62 15.03
CA ILE A 214 0.21 -11.93 13.61
C ILE A 214 0.69 -13.38 13.45
N GLY A 215 0.17 -14.08 12.45
CA GLY A 215 0.51 -15.49 12.21
C GLY A 215 -0.30 -16.51 13.02
N THR A 216 -1.30 -16.07 13.79
CA THR A 216 -2.24 -16.98 14.48
C THR A 216 -2.97 -17.86 13.46
N GLN A 217 -2.84 -19.18 13.59
CA GLN A 217 -3.45 -20.15 12.67
C GLN A 217 -4.86 -20.57 13.13
N ASP A 218 -5.05 -20.75 14.42
CA ASP A 218 -6.32 -21.15 15.02
C ASP A 218 -7.03 -19.92 15.63
N LEU A 219 -8.07 -19.47 14.94
CA LEU A 219 -8.94 -18.37 15.36
C LEU A 219 -10.27 -18.87 15.94
N SER A 220 -10.47 -20.19 16.01
CA SER A 220 -11.70 -20.81 16.52
C SER A 220 -12.09 -20.38 17.94
N PRO A 221 -11.14 -20.19 18.89
CA PRO A 221 -11.49 -19.67 20.22
C PRO A 221 -12.12 -18.29 20.16
N LEU A 222 -11.56 -17.38 19.33
CA LEU A 222 -12.07 -16.01 19.17
C LEU A 222 -13.44 -15.99 18.49
N ILE A 223 -13.65 -16.85 17.50
CA ILE A 223 -14.94 -17.05 16.83
C ILE A 223 -15.97 -17.54 17.84
N GLY A 224 -15.63 -18.54 18.67
CA GLY A 224 -16.52 -19.06 19.70
C GLY A 224 -16.89 -18.03 20.76
N GLU A 225 -15.97 -17.16 21.17
CA GLU A 225 -16.25 -16.05 22.09
C GLU A 225 -17.11 -14.98 21.43
N ALA A 226 -16.85 -14.62 20.18
CA ALA A 226 -17.69 -13.71 19.41
C ALA A 226 -19.12 -14.23 19.28
N GLN A 227 -19.30 -15.53 19.00
CA GLN A 227 -20.61 -16.16 18.93
C GLN A 227 -21.35 -16.12 20.28
N ARG A 228 -20.65 -16.44 21.38
CA ARG A 228 -21.23 -16.38 22.74
C ARG A 228 -21.59 -14.98 23.21
N SER A 229 -20.98 -13.94 22.62
CA SER A 229 -21.32 -12.54 22.94
C SER A 229 -22.73 -12.14 22.54
N GLY A 230 -23.38 -12.92 21.66
CA GLY A 230 -24.71 -12.64 21.13
C GLY A 230 -24.74 -11.45 20.16
N ALA A 231 -23.60 -10.96 19.70
CA ALA A 231 -23.53 -9.93 18.69
C ALA A 231 -23.99 -10.49 17.33
N ASP A 232 -24.84 -9.76 16.64
CA ASP A 232 -25.30 -10.11 15.29
C ASP A 232 -24.44 -9.47 14.18
N THR A 233 -23.46 -8.68 14.58
CA THR A 233 -22.45 -8.08 13.69
C THR A 233 -21.06 -8.52 14.15
N PHE A 234 -20.30 -9.11 13.23
CA PHE A 234 -18.90 -9.48 13.44
C PHE A 234 -17.98 -8.66 12.53
N VAL A 235 -16.97 -8.03 13.12
CA VAL A 235 -15.97 -7.22 12.45
C VAL A 235 -14.58 -7.77 12.76
N ALA A 236 -13.81 -8.10 11.74
CA ALA A 236 -12.43 -8.52 11.91
C ALA A 236 -11.49 -7.65 11.06
N PHE A 237 -10.56 -6.96 11.70
CA PHE A 237 -9.46 -6.28 11.02
C PHE A 237 -8.33 -7.28 10.84
N SER A 238 -8.39 -8.01 9.74
CA SER A 238 -7.58 -9.19 9.43
C SER A 238 -6.76 -9.00 8.15
N TYR A 239 -5.66 -9.73 8.05
CA TYR A 239 -4.89 -9.88 6.82
C TYR A 239 -5.32 -11.13 6.01
N PRO A 240 -4.87 -11.30 4.76
CA PRO A 240 -5.39 -12.34 3.89
C PRO A 240 -5.37 -13.77 4.47
N PRO A 241 -4.29 -14.23 5.13
CA PRO A 241 -4.31 -15.56 5.75
C PRO A 241 -5.40 -15.70 6.82
N ASP A 242 -5.53 -14.68 7.68
CA ASP A 242 -6.50 -14.67 8.76
C ASP A 242 -7.94 -14.59 8.21
N THR A 243 -8.15 -13.76 7.18
CA THR A 243 -9.44 -13.63 6.49
C THR A 243 -9.91 -14.98 5.93
N MET A 244 -8.99 -15.74 5.30
CA MET A 244 -9.28 -17.09 4.83
C MET A 244 -9.62 -18.04 5.98
N ALA A 245 -8.80 -18.02 7.04
CA ALA A 245 -9.02 -18.87 8.23
C ALA A 245 -10.34 -18.52 8.95
N LEU A 246 -10.65 -17.23 9.13
CA LEU A 246 -11.91 -16.77 9.72
C LEU A 246 -13.12 -17.26 8.93
N THR A 247 -13.07 -17.19 7.59
CA THR A 247 -14.15 -17.67 6.74
C THR A 247 -14.38 -19.18 6.92
N GLU A 248 -13.31 -19.97 6.90
CA GLU A 248 -13.38 -21.42 7.06
C GLU A 248 -13.81 -21.85 8.46
N GLN A 249 -13.15 -21.29 9.47
CA GLN A 249 -13.40 -21.67 10.87
C GLN A 249 -14.76 -21.20 11.37
N SER A 250 -15.26 -20.04 10.89
CA SER A 250 -16.65 -19.63 11.18
C SER A 250 -17.67 -20.58 10.60
N LYS A 251 -17.42 -21.11 9.40
CA LYS A 251 -18.28 -22.13 8.78
C LYS A 251 -18.29 -23.42 9.60
N VAL A 252 -17.12 -23.89 10.03
CA VAL A 252 -17.00 -25.09 10.88
C VAL A 252 -17.73 -24.89 12.21
N ALA A 253 -17.62 -23.70 12.81
CA ALA A 253 -18.30 -23.34 14.04
C ALA A 253 -19.80 -23.05 13.86
N SER A 254 -20.34 -23.11 12.64
CA SER A 254 -21.71 -22.68 12.32
C SER A 254 -22.01 -21.25 12.82
N TYR A 255 -20.99 -20.38 12.82
CA TYR A 255 -21.12 -18.98 13.17
C TYR A 255 -21.51 -18.15 11.94
N ALA A 256 -22.75 -17.68 11.92
CA ALA A 256 -23.33 -16.91 10.82
C ALA A 256 -24.00 -15.64 11.36
N PRO A 257 -23.23 -14.61 11.73
CA PRO A 257 -23.78 -13.32 12.15
C PRO A 257 -24.52 -12.66 10.97
N LYS A 258 -25.48 -11.76 11.25
CA LYS A 258 -26.22 -11.04 10.19
C LYS A 258 -25.31 -10.17 9.33
N VAL A 259 -24.23 -9.66 9.90
CA VAL A 259 -23.14 -8.97 9.20
C VAL A 259 -21.81 -9.62 9.58
N MET A 260 -21.08 -10.08 8.58
CA MET A 260 -19.70 -10.52 8.71
C MET A 260 -18.82 -9.59 7.85
N PHE A 261 -18.02 -8.76 8.52
CA PHE A 261 -17.07 -7.87 7.88
C PHE A 261 -15.66 -8.37 8.17
N LEU A 262 -14.92 -8.72 7.12
CA LEU A 262 -13.54 -9.19 7.22
C LEU A 262 -12.61 -8.19 6.51
N GLY A 263 -11.39 -8.04 7.00
CA GLY A 263 -10.43 -7.08 6.53
C GLY A 263 -9.90 -7.34 5.12
N VAL A 264 -8.57 -7.36 4.98
CA VAL A 264 -7.93 -7.57 3.67
C VAL A 264 -8.03 -9.03 3.24
N GLY A 265 -8.36 -9.27 1.99
CA GLY A 265 -8.38 -10.62 1.40
C GLY A 265 -9.70 -11.00 0.72
N VAL A 266 -10.85 -10.55 1.21
CA VAL A 266 -12.16 -10.82 0.58
C VAL A 266 -12.20 -10.29 -0.86
N GLY A 267 -11.62 -9.13 -1.11
CA GLY A 267 -11.50 -8.54 -2.45
C GLY A 267 -10.43 -9.18 -3.35
N PHE A 268 -9.79 -10.26 -2.92
CA PHE A 268 -8.78 -10.96 -3.71
C PHE A 268 -9.44 -11.98 -4.65
N PRO A 269 -9.00 -12.09 -5.91
CA PRO A 269 -9.60 -13.03 -6.86
C PRO A 269 -9.69 -14.46 -6.36
N MET A 270 -8.68 -14.92 -5.62
CA MET A 270 -8.64 -16.28 -5.06
C MET A 270 -9.68 -16.52 -3.96
N TYR A 271 -10.19 -15.46 -3.32
CA TYR A 271 -11.17 -15.61 -2.25
C TYR A 271 -12.48 -16.19 -2.78
N THR A 272 -13.01 -15.59 -3.83
CA THR A 272 -14.23 -16.11 -4.48
C THR A 272 -14.02 -17.43 -5.18
N GLN A 273 -12.84 -17.66 -5.75
CA GLN A 273 -12.48 -18.96 -6.33
C GLN A 273 -12.47 -20.08 -5.26
N ARG A 274 -11.97 -19.78 -4.04
CA ARG A 274 -11.89 -20.77 -2.95
C ARG A 274 -13.23 -21.01 -2.28
N PHE A 275 -13.99 -19.97 -2.02
CA PHE A 275 -15.19 -20.04 -1.19
C PHE A 275 -16.49 -20.13 -1.97
N GLY A 276 -16.51 -19.73 -3.26
CA GLY A 276 -17.70 -19.77 -4.09
C GLY A 276 -18.91 -19.13 -3.41
N ALA A 277 -20.02 -19.85 -3.32
CA ALA A 277 -21.23 -19.40 -2.65
C ALA A 277 -21.05 -19.11 -1.14
N ASN A 278 -20.02 -19.67 -0.49
CA ASN A 278 -19.73 -19.37 0.92
C ASN A 278 -19.12 -17.98 1.13
N ALA A 279 -18.70 -17.30 0.08
CA ALA A 279 -18.26 -15.90 0.13
C ALA A 279 -19.44 -14.91 0.11
N GLU A 280 -20.65 -15.40 -0.23
CA GLU A 280 -21.83 -14.52 -0.37
C GLU A 280 -22.21 -13.91 0.98
N GLY A 281 -22.45 -12.59 0.97
CA GLY A 281 -22.80 -11.82 2.18
C GLY A 281 -21.63 -11.42 3.07
N ILE A 282 -20.41 -11.91 2.82
CA ILE A 282 -19.22 -11.45 3.52
C ILE A 282 -18.78 -10.10 2.93
N MET A 283 -18.59 -9.12 3.81
CA MET A 283 -18.21 -7.76 3.46
C MET A 283 -16.74 -7.52 3.74
N SER A 284 -16.14 -6.57 3.03
CA SER A 284 -14.74 -6.20 3.23
C SER A 284 -14.47 -4.76 2.87
N LEU A 285 -13.24 -4.33 3.18
CA LEU A 285 -12.68 -3.10 2.63
C LEU A 285 -12.44 -3.27 1.12
N GLY A 286 -12.91 -2.31 0.33
CA GLY A 286 -12.65 -2.22 -1.08
C GLY A 286 -12.08 -0.85 -1.43
N GLY A 287 -11.33 -0.74 -2.50
CA GLY A 287 -10.68 0.51 -2.90
C GLY A 287 -11.04 0.97 -4.32
N TRP A 288 -11.59 0.09 -5.18
CA TRP A 288 -11.85 0.46 -6.56
C TRP A 288 -12.83 -0.46 -7.28
N SER A 289 -13.34 0.02 -8.41
CA SER A 289 -14.26 -0.70 -9.30
C SER A 289 -13.75 -0.73 -10.74
N LYS A 290 -14.22 -1.66 -11.55
CA LYS A 290 -13.94 -1.75 -12.99
C LYS A 290 -14.81 -0.82 -13.86
N ASP A 291 -15.52 0.12 -13.25
CA ASP A 291 -16.59 0.87 -13.92
C ASP A 291 -16.09 1.95 -14.90
N ASN A 292 -14.80 2.28 -14.89
CA ASN A 292 -14.21 3.18 -15.87
C ASN A 292 -13.22 2.49 -16.81
N ALA A 293 -13.01 3.07 -17.98
CA ALA A 293 -12.21 2.48 -19.05
C ALA A 293 -10.74 2.28 -18.65
N SER A 294 -10.13 3.21 -17.89
CA SER A 294 -8.72 3.12 -17.48
C SER A 294 -8.50 2.00 -16.47
N THR A 295 -9.43 1.85 -15.53
CA THR A 295 -9.43 0.77 -14.54
C THR A 295 -9.63 -0.59 -15.20
N ALA A 296 -10.57 -0.68 -16.15
CA ALA A 296 -10.81 -1.89 -16.92
C ALA A 296 -9.58 -2.30 -17.74
N ALA A 297 -8.92 -1.34 -18.39
CA ALA A 297 -7.70 -1.59 -19.16
C ALA A 297 -6.54 -2.07 -18.26
N TYR A 298 -6.36 -1.45 -17.10
CA TYR A 298 -5.39 -1.91 -16.08
C TYR A 298 -5.67 -3.35 -15.63
N ALA A 299 -6.93 -3.65 -15.27
CA ALA A 299 -7.30 -4.98 -14.81
C ALA A 299 -7.07 -6.05 -15.89
N LYS A 300 -7.38 -5.73 -17.16
CA LYS A 300 -7.13 -6.62 -18.30
C LYS A 300 -5.64 -6.92 -18.48
N LYS A 301 -4.78 -5.89 -18.48
CA LYS A 301 -3.32 -6.08 -18.57
C LYS A 301 -2.78 -6.95 -17.43
N HIS A 302 -3.23 -6.67 -16.19
CA HIS A 302 -2.83 -7.44 -15.02
C HIS A 302 -3.22 -8.92 -15.19
N GLU A 303 -4.44 -9.19 -15.67
CA GLU A 303 -4.93 -10.55 -15.92
C GLU A 303 -4.16 -11.25 -17.05
N GLU A 304 -3.85 -10.54 -18.12
CA GLU A 304 -3.03 -11.06 -19.23
C GLU A 304 -1.63 -11.47 -18.76
N MET A 305 -1.00 -10.65 -17.89
CA MET A 305 0.36 -10.89 -17.41
C MET A 305 0.42 -11.97 -16.32
N PHE A 306 -0.46 -11.91 -15.34
CA PHE A 306 -0.40 -12.77 -14.14
C PHE A 306 -1.41 -13.91 -14.13
N LYS A 307 -2.26 -14.05 -15.18
CA LYS A 307 -3.32 -15.05 -15.31
C LYS A 307 -4.36 -15.00 -14.17
N ARG A 308 -4.45 -13.85 -13.52
CA ARG A 308 -5.41 -13.51 -12.47
C ARG A 308 -5.66 -12.01 -12.46
N GLY A 309 -6.86 -11.59 -12.07
CA GLY A 309 -7.16 -10.18 -11.88
C GLY A 309 -6.38 -9.57 -10.69
N PRO A 310 -6.25 -8.24 -10.64
CA PRO A 310 -5.75 -7.54 -9.47
C PRO A 310 -6.75 -7.62 -8.31
N ASP A 311 -6.27 -7.48 -7.07
CA ASP A 311 -7.20 -7.33 -5.94
C ASP A 311 -7.97 -6.01 -6.04
N ARG A 312 -9.13 -5.96 -5.37
CA ARG A 312 -9.99 -4.78 -5.34
C ARG A 312 -9.71 -3.84 -4.17
N TRP A 313 -8.59 -4.04 -3.48
CA TRP A 313 -8.21 -3.21 -2.33
C TRP A 313 -7.09 -2.22 -2.68
N GLY A 314 -5.88 -2.64 -2.90
CA GLY A 314 -4.71 -1.78 -3.02
C GLY A 314 -4.00 -1.80 -4.39
N SER A 315 -4.24 -2.82 -5.22
CA SER A 315 -3.49 -3.03 -6.47
C SER A 315 -3.53 -1.82 -7.41
N GLN A 316 -4.70 -1.27 -7.68
CA GLN A 316 -4.84 -0.13 -8.61
C GLN A 316 -4.17 1.14 -8.05
N ILE A 317 -4.29 1.38 -6.75
CA ILE A 317 -3.66 2.51 -6.07
C ILE A 317 -2.14 2.37 -6.13
N GLY A 318 -1.63 1.14 -5.95
CA GLY A 318 -0.22 0.84 -6.09
C GLY A 318 0.31 1.15 -7.48
N TYR A 319 -0.39 0.69 -8.52
CA TYR A 319 0.01 0.99 -9.89
C TYR A 319 -0.07 2.48 -10.21
N ALA A 320 -1.11 3.19 -9.75
CA ALA A 320 -1.23 4.64 -9.88
C ALA A 320 -0.06 5.37 -9.20
N SER A 321 0.38 4.90 -8.03
CA SER A 321 1.53 5.47 -7.31
C SER A 321 2.83 5.36 -8.10
N LEU A 322 3.03 4.25 -8.81
CA LEU A 322 4.18 4.05 -9.69
C LEU A 322 4.11 4.93 -10.94
N GLN A 323 2.91 5.15 -11.50
CA GLN A 323 2.70 6.09 -12.60
C GLN A 323 3.00 7.54 -12.18
N MET A 324 2.64 7.92 -10.94
CA MET A 324 2.99 9.23 -10.39
C MET A 324 4.51 9.38 -10.27
N LEU A 325 5.20 8.36 -9.77
CA LEU A 325 6.67 8.36 -9.65
C LEU A 325 7.34 8.47 -11.02
N GLU A 326 6.89 7.70 -12.04
CA GLU A 326 7.39 7.77 -13.42
C GLU A 326 7.30 9.20 -13.95
N GLN A 327 6.10 9.82 -13.87
CA GLN A 327 5.88 11.17 -14.35
C GLN A 327 6.70 12.23 -13.58
N ALA A 328 6.84 12.06 -12.24
CA ALA A 328 7.68 12.95 -11.45
C ALA A 328 9.15 12.90 -11.88
N ILE A 329 9.68 11.70 -12.12
CA ILE A 329 11.06 11.52 -12.63
C ILE A 329 11.22 12.13 -14.01
N GLU A 330 10.28 11.88 -14.92
CA GLU A 330 10.32 12.43 -16.30
C GLU A 330 10.31 13.97 -16.31
N ARG A 331 9.47 14.59 -15.45
CA ARG A 331 9.39 16.06 -15.32
C ARG A 331 10.65 16.67 -14.71
N VAL A 332 11.23 16.01 -13.70
CA VAL A 332 12.50 16.42 -13.07
C VAL A 332 13.68 16.22 -14.03
N GLY A 333 13.62 15.21 -14.92
CA GLY A 333 14.63 14.92 -15.92
C GLY A 333 15.92 14.33 -15.38
N LYS A 334 15.96 13.93 -14.11
CA LYS A 334 17.12 13.27 -13.44
C LYS A 334 16.65 12.52 -12.19
N ILE A 335 17.48 11.60 -11.70
CA ILE A 335 17.27 10.97 -10.39
C ILE A 335 17.78 11.90 -9.29
N ASP A 336 16.95 12.88 -8.98
CA ASP A 336 17.18 13.85 -7.91
C ASP A 336 16.03 13.69 -6.90
N ARG A 337 16.27 12.91 -5.84
CA ARG A 337 15.24 12.56 -4.87
C ARG A 337 14.53 13.76 -4.23
N PRO A 338 15.23 14.82 -3.77
CA PRO A 338 14.57 16.04 -3.29
C PRO A 338 13.64 16.67 -4.33
N ALA A 339 14.07 16.77 -5.60
CA ALA A 339 13.25 17.33 -6.66
C ALA A 339 12.05 16.43 -7.00
N ILE A 340 12.24 15.10 -7.02
CA ILE A 340 11.15 14.13 -7.21
C ILE A 340 10.12 14.21 -6.08
N ILE A 341 10.57 14.31 -4.81
CA ILE A 341 9.69 14.49 -3.66
C ILE A 341 8.90 15.79 -3.81
N LYS A 342 9.56 16.89 -4.18
CA LYS A 342 8.89 18.17 -4.42
C LYS A 342 7.84 18.07 -5.53
N GLU A 343 8.15 17.39 -6.63
CA GLU A 343 7.21 17.18 -7.73
C GLU A 343 6.02 16.33 -7.29
N LEU A 344 6.24 15.25 -6.53
CA LEU A 344 5.17 14.44 -5.96
C LEU A 344 4.25 15.24 -5.02
N GLN A 345 4.78 16.20 -4.27
CA GLN A 345 4.02 17.05 -3.36
C GLN A 345 3.15 18.10 -4.07
N THR A 346 3.57 18.58 -5.24
CA THR A 346 2.95 19.74 -5.87
C THR A 346 2.30 19.45 -7.23
N GLY A 347 2.70 18.35 -7.85
CA GLY A 347 2.25 17.96 -9.19
C GLY A 347 0.82 17.43 -9.22
N THR A 348 0.28 17.37 -10.44
CA THR A 348 -0.93 16.62 -10.78
C THR A 348 -0.55 15.56 -11.79
N PHE A 349 -1.01 14.34 -11.59
CA PHE A 349 -0.56 13.17 -12.34
C PHE A 349 -1.74 12.49 -13.03
N ASP A 350 -1.54 12.05 -14.27
CA ASP A 350 -2.50 11.24 -15.01
C ASP A 350 -2.24 9.76 -14.70
N THR A 351 -3.22 9.12 -14.08
CA THR A 351 -3.07 7.74 -13.60
C THR A 351 -4.27 6.87 -14.00
N VAL A 352 -4.20 5.59 -13.72
CA VAL A 352 -5.35 4.67 -13.87
C VAL A 352 -6.54 5.05 -12.99
N LEU A 353 -6.33 5.87 -11.96
CA LEU A 353 -7.39 6.44 -11.12
C LEU A 353 -7.96 7.77 -11.69
N GLY A 354 -7.44 8.23 -12.82
CA GLY A 354 -7.67 9.57 -13.34
C GLY A 354 -6.60 10.55 -12.89
N LYS A 355 -6.94 11.84 -12.82
CA LYS A 355 -6.00 12.86 -12.34
C LYS A 355 -5.87 12.81 -10.82
N VAL A 356 -4.64 12.61 -10.34
CA VAL A 356 -4.32 12.57 -8.91
C VAL A 356 -3.43 13.74 -8.54
N LYS A 357 -3.78 14.40 -7.44
CA LYS A 357 -2.96 15.40 -6.75
C LYS A 357 -2.96 15.07 -5.27
N LEU A 358 -1.79 15.07 -4.66
CA LEU A 358 -1.70 14.84 -3.21
C LEU A 358 -1.93 16.13 -2.44
N VAL A 359 -2.56 16.03 -1.28
CA VAL A 359 -2.73 17.11 -0.31
C VAL A 359 -2.09 16.66 0.99
N ASP A 360 -1.14 17.45 1.50
CA ASP A 360 -0.37 17.09 2.69
C ASP A 360 0.22 15.67 2.63
N ASN A 361 0.80 15.33 1.47
CA ASN A 361 1.35 14.01 1.16
C ASN A 361 0.34 12.85 1.26
N GLN A 362 -0.94 13.12 1.12
CA GLN A 362 -2.00 12.12 1.18
C GLN A 362 -2.86 12.14 -0.09
N MET A 363 -3.27 10.96 -0.53
CA MET A 363 -4.29 10.83 -1.57
C MET A 363 -5.67 11.08 -0.94
N GLN A 364 -6.44 12.03 -1.48
CA GLN A 364 -7.73 12.43 -0.89
C GLN A 364 -8.92 11.68 -1.49
N ASP A 365 -9.24 11.89 -2.73
CA ASP A 365 -10.55 11.53 -3.28
C ASP A 365 -10.69 10.10 -3.83
N HIS A 366 -9.60 9.31 -3.85
CA HIS A 366 -9.59 7.95 -4.39
C HIS A 366 -9.46 6.87 -3.33
N CYS A 367 -9.41 7.27 -2.08
CA CYS A 367 -9.26 6.40 -0.94
C CYS A 367 -10.53 6.42 -0.11
N CYS A 368 -11.51 5.62 -0.47
CA CYS A 368 -12.63 5.41 0.42
C CYS A 368 -13.33 4.09 0.18
N PRO A 369 -13.84 3.50 1.25
CA PRO A 369 -14.32 2.15 1.29
C PRO A 369 -15.54 2.01 0.39
N ALA A 370 -15.35 1.54 -0.81
CA ALA A 370 -16.40 0.78 -1.42
C ALA A 370 -16.49 -0.50 -0.60
N ILE A 371 -17.40 -0.54 0.34
CA ILE A 371 -17.85 -1.80 0.92
C ILE A 371 -18.40 -2.55 -0.27
N LEU A 372 -17.67 -3.57 -0.74
CA LEU A 372 -18.09 -4.36 -1.88
C LEU A 372 -19.41 -5.05 -1.51
N PRO A 373 -20.55 -4.62 -2.08
CA PRO A 373 -21.74 -5.43 -1.98
C PRO A 373 -21.50 -6.64 -2.86
N ARG A 374 -21.70 -7.81 -2.33
CA ARG A 374 -21.77 -9.11 -2.99
C ARG A 374 -20.83 -9.32 -4.17
N VAL A 375 -19.99 -10.29 -4.04
CA VAL A 375 -19.26 -10.85 -5.19
C VAL A 375 -20.24 -11.62 -6.06
#